data_3c434630673588503e97a950e018af03
#
_entry.id   3c434630673588503e97a950e018af03
#
_cell.length_a   1.000
_cell.length_b   1.000
_cell.length_c   1.000
_cell.angle_alpha   90.00
_cell.angle_beta   90.00
_cell.angle_gamma   90.00
#
_symmetry.space_group_name_H-M   'P 1'
#
loop_
_entity.id
_entity.type
_entity.pdbx_description
1 polymer ?
#
loop_
_entity_poly.entity_id
_entity_poly.type
_entity_poly.pdbx_seq_one_letter_code
_entity_poly.pdbx_strand_id
1 'polypeptide(L)'
;GRNEEKELRERAEAFKKLFPRLWNDELGIYCNYKTDEQKFSTVLSPCNFYALMTGLPDDRQAERMMKEHFMNPEEFYGDWIMPSARNHPMYPENTYWRGRIWAPLNFLVYMGMRRYEGLPETRILVDKSMELFMKEWTEHGHVHENYNSENGYGDDVLNSDRNYAWGGLLVL
;
A
#
# COMPACT_ATOMS: atom_id res chain seq x y z
N GLY A 1 18.73 19.75 -18.10
CA GLY A 1 18.65 21.03 -18.80
C GLY A 1 17.23 21.35 -19.27
N ARG A 2 16.99 22.52 -19.92
CA ARG A 2 15.65 22.95 -20.38
C ARG A 2 14.92 21.94 -21.28
N ASN A 3 15.67 21.19 -22.10
CA ASN A 3 15.08 20.15 -22.97
C ASN A 3 14.58 18.95 -22.18
N GLU A 4 15.29 18.53 -21.14
CA GLU A 4 14.88 17.44 -20.25
C GLU A 4 13.64 17.83 -19.44
N GLU A 5 13.57 19.06 -18.96
CA GLU A 5 12.39 19.57 -18.27
C GLU A 5 11.15 19.51 -19.17
N LYS A 6 11.27 19.96 -20.42
CA LYS A 6 10.18 19.92 -21.38
C LYS A 6 9.72 18.48 -21.63
N GLU A 7 10.66 17.56 -21.89
CA GLU A 7 10.36 16.14 -22.10
C GLU A 7 9.64 15.52 -20.90
N LEU A 8 10.11 15.77 -19.67
CA LEU A 8 9.47 15.24 -18.46
C LEU A 8 8.07 15.79 -18.27
N ARG A 9 7.83 17.06 -18.56
CA ARG A 9 6.49 17.65 -18.53
C ARG A 9 5.56 17.02 -19.56
N GLU A 10 6.02 16.82 -20.79
CA GLU A 10 5.25 16.18 -21.85
C GLU A 10 4.88 14.73 -21.47
N ARG A 11 5.81 13.97 -20.90
CA ARG A 11 5.56 12.62 -20.37
C ARG A 11 4.54 12.63 -19.22
N ALA A 12 4.66 13.58 -18.30
CA ALA A 12 3.72 13.72 -17.19
C ALA A 12 2.30 14.03 -17.70
N GLU A 13 2.15 14.94 -18.68
CA GLU A 13 0.85 15.25 -19.27
C GLU A 13 0.25 14.07 -20.07
N ALA A 14 1.08 13.29 -20.75
CA ALA A 14 0.63 12.06 -21.41
C ALA A 14 0.17 11.03 -20.37
N PHE A 15 0.90 10.85 -19.27
CA PHE A 15 0.54 9.96 -18.18
C PHE A 15 -0.80 10.36 -17.55
N LYS A 16 -1.00 11.64 -17.22
CA LYS A 16 -2.26 12.14 -16.66
C LYS A 16 -3.49 11.78 -17.52
N LYS A 17 -3.34 11.75 -18.84
CA LYS A 17 -4.44 11.39 -19.75
C LYS A 17 -4.72 9.89 -19.79
N LEU A 18 -3.71 9.07 -19.55
CA LEU A 18 -3.82 7.60 -19.63
C LEU A 18 -4.17 6.96 -18.28
N PHE A 19 -3.67 7.52 -17.20
CA PHE A 19 -3.78 6.97 -15.86
C PHE A 19 -5.21 6.70 -15.41
N PRO A 20 -6.22 7.60 -15.67
CA PRO A 20 -7.61 7.33 -15.30
C PRO A 20 -8.21 6.05 -15.89
N ARG A 21 -7.61 5.51 -16.97
CA ARG A 21 -8.06 4.23 -17.57
C ARG A 21 -7.78 3.03 -16.67
N LEU A 22 -6.95 3.18 -15.65
CA LEU A 22 -6.67 2.13 -14.67
C LEU A 22 -7.71 2.09 -13.53
N TRP A 23 -8.63 3.06 -13.47
CA TRP A 23 -9.75 3.05 -12.54
C TRP A 23 -10.74 1.96 -12.94
N ASN A 24 -11.00 1.03 -12.01
CA ASN A 24 -12.07 0.05 -12.16
C ASN A 24 -13.28 0.53 -11.36
N ASP A 25 -14.30 1.04 -12.04
CA ASP A 25 -15.48 1.63 -11.38
C ASP A 25 -16.35 0.58 -10.68
N GLU A 26 -16.34 -0.66 -11.17
CA GLU A 26 -17.05 -1.77 -10.52
C GLU A 26 -16.43 -2.11 -9.17
N LEU A 27 -15.10 -2.22 -9.12
CA LEU A 27 -14.35 -2.50 -7.89
C LEU A 27 -14.16 -1.26 -7.01
N GLY A 28 -14.19 -0.05 -7.55
CA GLY A 28 -13.95 1.18 -6.78
C GLY A 28 -12.48 1.44 -6.42
N ILE A 29 -11.54 0.92 -7.22
CA ILE A 29 -10.10 1.08 -6.99
C ILE A 29 -9.31 1.07 -8.30
N TYR A 30 -8.12 1.66 -8.28
CA TYR A 30 -7.17 1.55 -9.39
C TYR A 30 -6.57 0.15 -9.44
N CYS A 31 -6.65 -0.49 -10.61
CA CYS A 31 -6.20 -1.86 -10.79
C CYS A 31 -5.10 -1.97 -11.86
N ASN A 32 -4.26 -2.97 -11.71
CA ASN A 32 -3.38 -3.38 -12.80
C ASN A 32 -4.21 -3.89 -13.98
N TYR A 33 -3.81 -3.53 -15.19
CA TYR A 33 -4.46 -4.01 -16.41
C TYR A 33 -3.58 -5.06 -17.08
N LYS A 34 -4.12 -6.27 -17.23
CA LYS A 34 -3.48 -7.38 -17.93
C LYS A 34 -3.68 -7.20 -19.44
N THR A 35 -2.64 -6.80 -20.13
CA THR A 35 -2.70 -6.46 -21.56
C THR A 35 -2.91 -7.67 -22.45
N ASP A 36 -2.44 -8.83 -22.06
CA ASP A 36 -2.61 -10.12 -22.74
C ASP A 36 -4.04 -10.67 -22.61
N GLU A 37 -4.66 -10.48 -21.45
CA GLU A 37 -6.03 -10.92 -21.17
C GLU A 37 -7.07 -9.83 -21.43
N GLN A 38 -6.63 -8.60 -21.71
CA GLN A 38 -7.47 -7.40 -21.90
C GLN A 38 -8.47 -7.16 -20.77
N LYS A 39 -8.07 -7.39 -19.51
CA LYS A 39 -8.92 -7.22 -18.33
C LYS A 39 -8.15 -6.67 -17.14
N PHE A 40 -8.86 -6.15 -16.16
CA PHE A 40 -8.28 -5.77 -14.88
C PHE A 40 -7.87 -6.99 -14.07
N SER A 41 -6.78 -6.83 -13.31
CA SER A 41 -6.43 -7.78 -12.25
C SER A 41 -7.35 -7.56 -11.06
N THR A 42 -7.86 -8.66 -10.50
CA THR A 42 -8.63 -8.65 -9.24
C THR A 42 -7.76 -8.90 -8.02
N VAL A 43 -6.46 -9.17 -8.22
CA VAL A 43 -5.50 -9.28 -7.12
C VAL A 43 -5.10 -7.89 -6.67
N LEU A 44 -5.42 -7.58 -5.42
CA LEU A 44 -5.15 -6.29 -4.81
C LEU A 44 -3.93 -6.36 -3.88
N SER A 45 -3.22 -5.25 -3.80
CA SER A 45 -2.08 -5.05 -2.91
C SER A 45 -2.03 -3.58 -2.46
N PRO A 46 -1.24 -3.21 -1.45
CA PRO A 46 -1.07 -1.80 -1.08
C PRO A 46 -0.67 -0.91 -2.26
N CYS A 47 -0.03 -1.44 -3.30
CA CYS A 47 0.33 -0.68 -4.50
C CYS A 47 -0.86 -0.10 -5.26
N ASN A 48 -2.07 -0.67 -5.10
CA ASN A 48 -3.28 -0.13 -5.72
C ASN A 48 -3.61 1.27 -5.18
N PHE A 49 -3.23 1.58 -3.92
CA PHE A 49 -3.39 2.89 -3.31
C PHE A 49 -2.35 3.93 -3.77
N TYR A 50 -1.27 3.52 -4.46
CA TYR A 50 -0.26 4.46 -4.96
C TYR A 50 -0.80 5.45 -5.98
N ALA A 51 -1.96 5.15 -6.57
CA ALA A 51 -2.71 6.10 -7.39
C ALA A 51 -2.90 7.44 -6.67
N LEU A 52 -3.15 7.43 -5.36
CA LEU A 52 -3.33 8.63 -4.54
C LEU A 52 -2.11 9.55 -4.57
N MET A 53 -0.87 9.02 -4.70
CA MET A 53 0.33 9.85 -4.77
C MET A 53 0.36 10.75 -6.01
N THR A 54 -0.36 10.40 -7.05
CA THR A 54 -0.44 11.21 -8.28
C THR A 54 -1.30 12.46 -8.11
N GLY A 55 -2.25 12.44 -7.15
CA GLY A 55 -3.28 13.47 -7.01
C GLY A 55 -4.29 13.50 -8.17
N LEU A 56 -4.35 12.43 -8.98
CA LEU A 56 -5.30 12.31 -10.09
C LEU A 56 -6.66 11.72 -9.69
N PRO A 57 -6.74 10.77 -8.73
CA PRO A 57 -8.03 10.36 -8.17
C PRO A 57 -8.78 11.58 -7.62
N ASP A 58 -10.07 11.68 -7.87
CA ASP A 58 -10.92 12.66 -7.21
C ASP A 58 -11.25 12.23 -5.76
N ASP A 59 -11.83 13.15 -4.97
CA ASP A 59 -12.14 12.89 -3.56
C ASP A 59 -13.09 11.68 -3.41
N ARG A 60 -14.08 11.53 -4.30
CA ARG A 60 -15.00 10.39 -4.29
C ARG A 60 -14.28 9.06 -4.55
N GLN A 61 -13.34 9.07 -5.48
CA GLN A 61 -12.51 7.88 -5.76
C GLN A 61 -11.64 7.55 -4.55
N ALA A 62 -10.99 8.55 -3.95
CA ALA A 62 -10.19 8.35 -2.75
C ALA A 62 -11.04 7.80 -1.59
N GLU A 63 -12.22 8.37 -1.33
CA GLU A 63 -13.15 7.87 -0.32
C GLU A 63 -13.59 6.41 -0.58
N ARG A 64 -13.90 6.07 -1.83
CA ARG A 64 -14.28 4.69 -2.18
C ARG A 64 -13.13 3.72 -1.89
N MET A 65 -11.90 4.06 -2.31
CA MET A 65 -10.72 3.25 -2.02
C MET A 65 -10.54 3.02 -0.52
N MET A 66 -10.79 4.04 0.31
CA MET A 66 -10.70 3.89 1.77
C MET A 66 -11.81 3.01 2.32
N LYS A 67 -13.07 3.33 2.03
CA LYS A 67 -14.23 2.66 2.62
C LYS A 67 -14.41 1.22 2.12
N GLU A 68 -14.24 1.00 0.82
CA GLU A 68 -14.53 -0.29 0.19
C GLU A 68 -13.34 -1.26 0.30
N HIS A 69 -12.09 -0.76 0.42
CA HIS A 69 -10.87 -1.58 0.40
C HIS A 69 -10.02 -1.42 1.66
N PHE A 70 -9.52 -0.22 1.96
CA PHE A 70 -8.62 -0.03 3.10
C PHE A 70 -9.25 -0.52 4.41
N MET A 71 -10.53 -0.21 4.65
CA MET A 71 -11.29 -0.63 5.83
C MET A 71 -11.91 -2.02 5.70
N ASN A 72 -11.66 -2.74 4.62
CA ASN A 72 -12.21 -4.07 4.39
C ASN A 72 -11.35 -5.14 5.09
N PRO A 73 -11.91 -5.89 6.07
CA PRO A 73 -11.15 -6.92 6.79
C PRO A 73 -10.78 -8.13 5.93
N GLU A 74 -11.47 -8.34 4.80
CA GLU A 74 -11.12 -9.39 3.85
C GLU A 74 -9.96 -8.99 2.92
N GLU A 75 -9.51 -7.71 2.98
CA GLU A 75 -8.48 -7.19 2.09
C GLU A 75 -7.30 -6.58 2.84
N PHE A 76 -7.48 -5.41 3.47
CA PHE A 76 -6.35 -4.66 4.03
C PHE A 76 -6.48 -4.33 5.52
N TYR A 77 -7.68 -4.39 6.09
CA TYR A 77 -7.90 -4.05 7.48
C TYR A 77 -7.74 -5.28 8.39
N GLY A 78 -7.16 -5.06 9.57
CA GLY A 78 -6.97 -6.09 10.59
C GLY A 78 -6.30 -5.51 11.82
N ASP A 79 -5.86 -6.37 12.73
CA ASP A 79 -5.07 -5.94 13.90
C ASP A 79 -3.77 -5.30 13.43
N TRP A 80 -3.14 -5.89 12.42
CA TRP A 80 -1.96 -5.36 11.74
C TRP A 80 -2.27 -5.04 10.28
N ILE A 81 -1.80 -3.90 9.78
CA ILE A 81 -2.05 -3.39 8.42
C ILE A 81 -0.77 -2.83 7.79
N MET A 82 -0.66 -2.80 6.47
CA MET A 82 -1.53 -3.38 5.44
C MET A 82 -0.87 -4.65 4.91
N PRO A 83 -1.57 -5.78 4.90
CA PRO A 83 -1.02 -7.00 4.33
C PRO A 83 -0.87 -6.90 2.80
N SER A 84 0.08 -7.60 2.23
CA SER A 84 0.18 -7.77 0.79
C SER A 84 -0.74 -8.88 0.29
N ALA A 85 -1.54 -8.60 -0.75
CA ALA A 85 -2.32 -9.57 -1.50
C ALA A 85 -3.25 -10.50 -0.66
N ARG A 86 -3.96 -9.97 0.36
CA ARG A 86 -4.86 -10.77 1.23
C ARG A 86 -5.93 -11.55 0.46
N ASN A 87 -6.46 -10.97 -0.61
CA ASN A 87 -7.44 -11.64 -1.45
C ASN A 87 -6.84 -12.65 -2.47
N HIS A 88 -5.55 -12.94 -2.38
CA HIS A 88 -4.89 -13.92 -3.23
C HIS A 88 -4.86 -15.30 -2.54
N PRO A 89 -5.06 -16.42 -3.27
CA PRO A 89 -5.02 -17.77 -2.68
C PRO A 89 -3.73 -18.13 -1.93
N MET A 90 -2.63 -17.45 -2.23
CA MET A 90 -1.35 -17.64 -1.55
C MET A 90 -1.17 -16.80 -0.27
N TYR A 91 -2.16 -15.97 0.08
CA TYR A 91 -2.09 -15.15 1.30
C TYR A 91 -1.83 -15.97 2.58
N PRO A 92 -2.48 -17.14 2.79
CA PRO A 92 -2.27 -17.92 4.00
C PRO A 92 -0.84 -18.42 4.22
N GLU A 93 0.03 -18.40 3.19
CA GLU A 93 1.43 -18.74 3.35
C GLU A 93 2.16 -17.76 4.29
N ASN A 94 1.67 -16.52 4.37
CA ASN A 94 2.20 -15.42 5.19
C ASN A 94 3.73 -15.36 5.17
N THR A 95 4.29 -15.41 3.97
CA THR A 95 5.73 -15.41 3.74
C THR A 95 6.10 -14.42 2.63
N TYR A 96 7.13 -13.62 2.85
CA TYR A 96 7.68 -12.63 1.92
C TYR A 96 6.59 -11.71 1.35
N TRP A 97 6.35 -11.69 0.01
CA TRP A 97 5.31 -10.86 -0.61
C TRP A 97 3.89 -11.46 -0.55
N ARG A 98 3.69 -12.57 0.14
CA ARG A 98 2.43 -13.30 0.22
C ARG A 98 1.83 -13.16 1.60
N GLY A 99 1.13 -12.06 1.83
CA GLY A 99 0.39 -11.81 3.07
C GLY A 99 1.10 -10.91 4.07
N ARG A 100 2.43 -10.77 4.03
CA ARG A 100 3.16 -10.00 5.04
C ARG A 100 3.04 -8.49 4.84
N ILE A 101 3.28 -7.75 5.91
CA ILE A 101 3.29 -6.29 5.94
C ILE A 101 4.70 -5.79 5.64
N TRP A 102 4.78 -4.77 4.79
CA TRP A 102 6.03 -4.16 4.36
C TRP A 102 5.99 -2.65 4.65
N ALA A 103 6.88 -2.19 5.50
CA ALA A 103 6.97 -0.79 5.89
C ALA A 103 7.01 0.19 4.69
N PRO A 104 7.81 -0.05 3.62
CA PRO A 104 7.83 0.84 2.47
C PRO A 104 6.50 0.90 1.72
N LEU A 105 5.70 -0.19 1.71
CA LEU A 105 4.38 -0.15 1.09
C LEU A 105 3.44 0.77 1.88
N ASN A 106 3.39 0.62 3.20
CA ASN A 106 2.60 1.48 4.09
C ASN A 106 3.02 2.95 3.95
N PHE A 107 4.32 3.23 3.93
CA PHE A 107 4.83 4.58 3.78
C PHE A 107 4.37 5.24 2.48
N LEU A 108 4.43 4.52 1.36
CA LEU A 108 3.99 5.08 0.07
C LEU A 108 2.47 5.27 0.02
N VAL A 109 1.68 4.39 0.66
CA VAL A 109 0.24 4.60 0.82
C VAL A 109 -0.03 5.86 1.65
N TYR A 110 0.66 6.01 2.78
CA TYR A 110 0.57 7.21 3.63
C TYR A 110 0.88 8.49 2.84
N MET A 111 1.97 8.50 2.06
CA MET A 111 2.34 9.64 1.21
C MET A 111 1.24 10.00 0.19
N GLY A 112 0.51 9.00 -0.29
CA GLY A 112 -0.66 9.19 -1.15
C GLY A 112 -1.84 9.79 -0.39
N MET A 113 -2.22 9.18 0.74
CA MET A 113 -3.37 9.59 1.56
C MET A 113 -3.23 11.04 2.06
N ARG A 114 -2.04 11.48 2.41
CA ARG A 114 -1.75 12.87 2.82
C ARG A 114 -2.10 13.94 1.79
N ARG A 115 -2.34 13.59 0.55
CA ARG A 115 -2.75 14.53 -0.49
C ARG A 115 -4.24 14.86 -0.45
N TYR A 116 -5.01 14.11 0.33
CA TYR A 116 -6.47 14.25 0.45
C TYR A 116 -6.82 14.69 1.86
N GLU A 117 -7.31 15.93 1.97
CA GLU A 117 -7.77 16.48 3.25
C GLU A 117 -9.02 15.73 3.74
N GLY A 118 -9.03 15.36 5.02
CA GLY A 118 -10.22 14.78 5.65
C GLY A 118 -10.38 13.26 5.48
N LEU A 119 -9.37 12.52 5.04
CA LEU A 119 -9.37 11.07 5.10
C LEU A 119 -9.02 10.59 6.53
N PRO A 120 -9.99 10.16 7.35
CA PRO A 120 -9.72 9.71 8.72
C PRO A 120 -8.87 8.45 8.76
N GLU A 121 -8.88 7.65 7.71
CA GLU A 121 -8.10 6.42 7.56
C GLU A 121 -6.59 6.69 7.56
N THR A 122 -6.16 7.90 7.21
CA THR A 122 -4.75 8.31 7.32
C THR A 122 -4.26 8.17 8.76
N ARG A 123 -5.06 8.58 9.73
CA ARG A 123 -4.73 8.43 11.15
C ARG A 123 -4.69 6.97 11.58
N ILE A 124 -5.62 6.14 11.08
CA ILE A 124 -5.65 4.70 11.34
C ILE A 124 -4.36 4.04 10.84
N LEU A 125 -3.93 4.36 9.60
CA LEU A 125 -2.68 3.82 9.06
C LEU A 125 -1.47 4.21 9.92
N VAL A 126 -1.39 5.47 10.33
CA VAL A 126 -0.31 5.97 11.20
C VAL A 126 -0.29 5.23 12.53
N ASP A 127 -1.42 5.17 13.23
CA ASP A 127 -1.50 4.56 14.55
C ASP A 127 -1.14 3.07 14.52
N LYS A 128 -1.70 2.30 13.57
CA LYS A 128 -1.40 0.88 13.43
C LYS A 128 0.04 0.60 12.97
N SER A 129 0.60 1.45 12.12
CA SER A 129 2.02 1.33 11.74
C SER A 129 2.94 1.61 12.93
N MET A 130 2.61 2.63 13.73
CA MET A 130 3.34 2.96 14.95
C MET A 130 3.22 1.85 16.00
N GLU A 131 2.04 1.27 16.18
CA GLU A 131 1.83 0.13 17.09
C GLU A 131 2.70 -1.05 16.70
N LEU A 132 2.76 -1.39 15.40
CA LEU A 132 3.61 -2.47 14.89
C LEU A 132 5.10 -2.19 15.13
N PHE A 133 5.54 -0.96 14.84
CA PHE A 133 6.90 -0.54 15.11
C PHE A 133 7.25 -0.65 16.60
N MET A 134 6.39 -0.09 17.47
CA MET A 134 6.62 -0.06 18.91
C MET A 134 6.59 -1.45 19.54
N LYS A 135 5.73 -2.34 19.04
CA LYS A 135 5.70 -3.74 19.46
C LYS A 135 7.07 -4.38 19.23
N GLU A 136 7.56 -4.34 18.01
CA GLU A 136 8.82 -4.95 17.63
C GLU A 136 10.01 -4.32 18.36
N TRP A 137 10.03 -2.97 18.43
CA TRP A 137 11.09 -2.25 19.13
C TRP A 137 11.13 -2.53 20.64
N THR A 138 9.97 -2.62 21.29
CA THR A 138 9.88 -2.86 22.72
C THR A 138 10.25 -4.30 23.08
N GLU A 139 9.84 -5.26 22.27
CA GLU A 139 10.08 -6.68 22.53
C GLU A 139 11.49 -7.12 22.15
N HIS A 140 12.04 -6.58 21.04
CA HIS A 140 13.27 -7.08 20.43
C HIS A 140 14.39 -6.04 20.29
N GLY A 141 14.11 -4.74 20.42
CA GLY A 141 15.09 -3.65 20.27
C GLY A 141 15.58 -3.44 18.83
N HIS A 142 14.86 -3.94 17.85
CA HIS A 142 15.16 -3.78 16.43
C HIS A 142 13.88 -3.79 15.60
N VAL A 143 14.03 -3.60 14.30
CA VAL A 143 12.96 -3.70 13.30
C VAL A 143 13.29 -4.82 12.32
N HIS A 144 12.27 -5.30 11.61
CA HIS A 144 12.41 -6.32 10.59
C HIS A 144 12.14 -5.78 9.17
N GLU A 145 12.54 -6.57 8.19
CA GLU A 145 12.29 -6.30 6.78
C GLU A 145 10.80 -6.32 6.45
N ASN A 146 10.08 -7.29 7.02
CA ASN A 146 8.64 -7.46 6.85
C ASN A 146 8.04 -8.14 8.09
N TYR A 147 6.71 -8.10 8.24
CA TYR A 147 6.00 -8.57 9.42
C TYR A 147 4.83 -9.47 9.06
N ASN A 148 4.57 -10.45 9.88
CA ASN A 148 3.40 -11.31 9.80
C ASN A 148 2.11 -10.48 10.03
N SER A 149 1.16 -10.57 9.12
CA SER A 149 -0.08 -9.78 9.18
C SER A 149 -1.09 -10.28 10.20
N GLU A 150 -0.91 -11.48 10.76
CA GLU A 150 -1.81 -12.04 11.76
C GLU A 150 -1.36 -11.76 13.20
N ASN A 151 -0.05 -11.77 13.45
CA ASN A 151 0.49 -11.61 14.80
C ASN A 151 1.49 -10.46 14.98
N GLY A 152 1.89 -9.79 13.89
CA GLY A 152 2.81 -8.66 13.90
C GLY A 152 4.28 -9.03 14.15
N TYR A 153 4.66 -10.32 14.12
CA TYR A 153 6.06 -10.71 14.30
C TYR A 153 6.86 -10.63 13.01
N GLY A 154 8.12 -10.19 13.13
CA GLY A 154 9.07 -10.16 12.02
C GLY A 154 9.97 -11.40 11.96
N ASP A 155 10.19 -12.09 13.07
CA ASP A 155 11.16 -13.17 13.24
C ASP A 155 10.59 -14.61 13.09
N ASP A 156 9.34 -14.72 12.69
CA ASP A 156 8.63 -15.99 12.51
C ASP A 156 8.98 -16.71 11.18
N VAL A 157 9.75 -16.06 10.31
CA VAL A 157 10.24 -16.60 9.03
C VAL A 157 11.70 -16.25 8.78
N LEU A 158 12.40 -17.07 8.00
CA LEU A 158 13.82 -16.85 7.70
C LEU A 158 14.07 -15.72 6.68
N ASN A 159 13.05 -15.31 5.93
CA ASN A 159 13.13 -14.27 4.91
C ASN A 159 12.56 -12.92 5.40
N SER A 160 12.86 -12.57 6.63
CA SER A 160 12.60 -11.26 7.23
C SER A 160 13.83 -10.84 8.04
N ASP A 161 14.72 -10.08 7.42
CA ASP A 161 15.98 -9.69 8.03
C ASP A 161 15.79 -8.69 9.16
N ARG A 162 16.55 -8.87 10.25
CA ARG A 162 16.61 -7.95 11.39
C ARG A 162 17.39 -6.69 11.02
N ASN A 163 17.05 -5.59 11.70
CA ASN A 163 17.70 -4.29 11.50
C ASN A 163 17.64 -3.78 10.05
N TYR A 164 16.62 -4.16 9.30
CA TYR A 164 16.46 -3.72 7.93
C TYR A 164 16.03 -2.25 7.89
N ALA A 165 16.79 -1.42 7.19
CA ALA A 165 16.66 0.05 7.24
C ALA A 165 15.24 0.56 6.95
N TRP A 166 14.52 -0.06 6.03
CA TRP A 166 13.17 0.39 5.71
C TRP A 166 12.10 0.01 6.74
N GLY A 167 12.42 -0.88 7.71
CA GLY A 167 11.52 -1.12 8.84
C GLY A 167 11.20 0.15 9.63
N GLY A 168 12.13 1.11 9.65
CA GLY A 168 11.93 2.43 10.23
C GLY A 168 10.86 3.29 9.52
N LEU A 169 10.44 2.94 8.31
CA LEU A 169 9.35 3.63 7.59
C LEU A 169 7.96 3.38 8.18
N LEU A 170 7.82 2.52 9.20
CA LEU A 170 6.58 2.41 9.98
C LEU A 170 6.34 3.62 10.89
N VAL A 171 7.38 4.39 11.19
CA VAL A 171 7.28 5.66 11.93
C VAL A 171 6.88 6.76 10.95
N LEU A 172 5.58 6.93 10.73
CA LEU A 172 4.97 7.73 9.67
C LEU A 172 4.69 9.18 10.13
#